data_7e9c924e03d093c449c0cf397ff7db6d
#
_entry.id   7e9c924e03d093c449c0cf397ff7db6d
#
_cell.length_a   1.000
_cell.length_b   1.000
_cell.length_c   1.000
_cell.angle_alpha   90.00
_cell.angle_beta   90.00
_cell.angle_gamma   90.00
#
_symmetry.space_group_name_H-M   'P 1'
#
loop_
_entity.id
_entity.type
_entity.pdbx_description
1 polymer ?
#
loop_
_entity_poly.entity_id
_entity_poly.type
_entity_poly.pdbx_seq_one_letter_code
_entity_poly.pdbx_strand_id
1 'polypeptide(L)'
;MKIMLVDDEPIFLEQLKELITRIASEERSTSFEIIAECYSGQMALDRIPLSIPDVIVTDIKMSSMDGIELAHKVQQRWPSTAVIIISGFSTFDYARDALRANVEEYLLKPIEADAVRSVLLRIQERLSNKTYSKGKEILQLLIETNRISSLPELIQERLFPYAHYRLLIIPDHDFSIDNDMLLPQSLKVEETYYSKSKSYLDEQEELWVLRTNSRKELVVVFAFQTDPAVKLNNLLQLSQNHFMNKGRCPSIAYSDSVNHLTDINMVYRKLTDELYKNLVIGQPKFISLSNRIESHHDISLLKADEMEQLSLYLNKSDWKQIKKLINHLFRNWGNKHTPLLYLEKNLKSIVRLLEQQLPPIDIVTSKTLEIRIEELCFVSSSFSETAESFWDLIIHVFQPQVNESDSGALLFHQIENYVSAHLKEALTLGDLIERFHISSSYLCNLFRNNSGKSFVEYITALRVEKAKSLMLNYPSMLLKDIAEIVGYQDHHYFSRVFKTVVGTTPKEYKNISN
;
A
#
# COMPACT_ATOMS: atom_id res chain seq x y z
N MET A 1 23.80 9.05 11.72
CA MET A 1 24.47 7.73 11.70
C MET A 1 25.68 7.79 12.61
N LYS A 2 25.78 6.86 13.60
CA LYS A 2 26.86 6.79 14.59
C LYS A 2 28.02 5.96 14.05
N ILE A 3 29.21 6.54 14.03
CA ILE A 3 30.41 5.93 13.44
C ILE A 3 31.47 5.74 14.53
N MET A 4 32.07 4.55 14.59
CA MET A 4 33.23 4.26 15.42
C MET A 4 34.44 4.04 14.52
N LEU A 5 35.55 4.65 14.82
CA LEU A 5 36.81 4.52 14.09
C LEU A 5 37.81 3.69 14.88
N VAL A 6 38.51 2.76 14.21
CA VAL A 6 39.43 1.82 14.86
C VAL A 6 40.70 1.69 13.99
N ASP A 7 41.82 2.18 14.49
CA ASP A 7 43.15 2.04 13.85
C ASP A 7 44.21 2.21 14.93
N ASP A 8 45.27 1.42 14.97
CA ASP A 8 46.34 1.56 15.96
C ASP A 8 47.33 2.67 15.63
N GLU A 9 47.22 3.28 14.44
CA GLU A 9 47.98 4.45 14.03
C GLU A 9 47.17 5.75 14.21
N PRO A 10 47.47 6.64 15.19
CA PRO A 10 46.70 7.86 15.45
C PRO A 10 46.59 8.82 14.27
N ILE A 11 47.60 8.83 13.40
CA ILE A 11 47.61 9.69 12.21
C ILE A 11 46.51 9.30 11.23
N PHE A 12 46.31 7.99 11.03
CA PHE A 12 45.22 7.50 10.14
C PHE A 12 43.82 7.73 10.73
N LEU A 13 43.68 7.60 12.05
CA LEU A 13 42.42 7.96 12.72
C LEU A 13 42.06 9.44 12.49
N GLU A 14 43.01 10.34 12.64
CA GLU A 14 42.76 11.77 12.41
C GLU A 14 42.42 12.06 10.94
N GLN A 15 43.15 11.49 9.99
CA GLN A 15 42.86 11.63 8.55
C GLN A 15 41.46 11.11 8.20
N LEU A 16 41.09 9.97 8.73
CA LEU A 16 39.77 9.36 8.49
C LEU A 16 38.67 10.20 9.12
N LYS A 17 38.87 10.73 10.31
CA LYS A 17 37.97 11.65 10.98
C LYS A 17 37.78 12.95 10.18
N GLU A 18 38.86 13.57 9.72
CA GLU A 18 38.79 14.76 8.87
C GLU A 18 38.01 14.48 7.57
N LEU A 19 38.30 13.31 6.94
CA LEU A 19 37.61 12.89 5.72
C LEU A 19 36.10 12.75 5.94
N ILE A 20 35.68 12.01 6.97
CA ILE A 20 34.25 11.78 7.28
C ILE A 20 33.58 13.10 7.67
N THR A 21 34.25 13.96 8.44
CA THR A 21 33.71 15.27 8.81
C THR A 21 33.50 16.16 7.58
N ARG A 22 34.44 16.13 6.63
CA ARG A 22 34.31 16.84 5.36
C ARG A 22 33.15 16.32 4.54
N ILE A 23 33.01 14.98 4.39
CA ILE A 23 31.88 14.37 3.70
C ILE A 23 30.56 14.80 4.36
N ALA A 24 30.47 14.77 5.69
CA ALA A 24 29.29 15.21 6.43
C ALA A 24 28.93 16.69 6.17
N SER A 25 29.94 17.55 5.99
CA SER A 25 29.73 19.00 5.73
C SER A 25 29.27 19.27 4.28
N GLU A 26 29.68 18.44 3.34
CA GLU A 26 29.30 18.54 1.92
C GLU A 26 27.90 18.00 1.66
N GLU A 27 27.48 16.97 2.39
CA GLU A 27 26.19 16.32 2.28
C GLU A 27 25.17 16.95 3.25
N ARG A 28 24.40 17.94 2.79
CA ARG A 28 23.44 18.69 3.62
C ARG A 28 22.37 17.84 4.31
N SER A 29 22.08 16.67 3.77
CA SER A 29 21.05 15.76 4.27
C SER A 29 21.58 14.65 5.19
N THR A 30 22.84 14.68 5.60
CA THR A 30 23.47 13.59 6.34
C THR A 30 24.08 14.06 7.65
N SER A 31 23.68 13.42 8.76
CA SER A 31 24.33 13.61 10.06
C SER A 31 25.21 12.40 10.37
N PHE A 32 26.53 12.55 10.21
CA PHE A 32 27.52 11.57 10.66
C PHE A 32 28.09 12.01 11.99
N GLU A 33 27.97 11.16 13.01
CA GLU A 33 28.47 11.39 14.36
C GLU A 33 29.57 10.38 14.66
N ILE A 34 30.80 10.84 14.86
CA ILE A 34 31.88 9.98 15.32
C ILE A 34 31.77 9.86 16.83
N ILE A 35 31.31 8.68 17.29
CA ILE A 35 31.03 8.43 18.71
C ILE A 35 32.24 7.90 19.50
N ALA A 36 33.23 7.34 18.81
CA ALA A 36 34.44 6.83 19.45
C ALA A 36 35.59 6.70 18.45
N GLU A 37 36.79 6.94 18.95
CA GLU A 37 38.07 6.60 18.33
C GLU A 37 38.76 5.57 19.19
N CYS A 38 39.17 4.43 18.60
CA CYS A 38 39.72 3.28 19.29
C CYS A 38 41.07 2.91 18.65
N TYR A 39 42.07 2.64 19.48
CA TYR A 39 43.43 2.31 19.03
C TYR A 39 43.68 0.78 19.00
N SER A 40 42.64 -0.05 19.19
CA SER A 40 42.73 -1.49 19.06
C SER A 40 41.33 -2.12 18.93
N GLY A 41 41.23 -3.33 18.35
CA GLY A 41 40.00 -4.09 18.26
C GLY A 41 39.40 -4.40 19.64
N GLN A 42 40.23 -4.66 20.66
CA GLN A 42 39.74 -4.91 22.03
C GLN A 42 39.08 -3.66 22.62
N MET A 43 39.71 -2.47 22.48
CA MET A 43 39.14 -1.20 22.93
C MET A 43 37.79 -0.92 22.25
N ALA A 44 37.67 -1.24 20.97
CA ALA A 44 36.40 -1.11 20.25
C ALA A 44 35.31 -2.01 20.85
N LEU A 45 35.60 -3.32 21.08
CA LEU A 45 34.66 -4.24 21.70
C LEU A 45 34.19 -3.81 23.09
N ASP A 46 35.07 -3.21 23.88
CA ASP A 46 34.76 -2.74 25.23
C ASP A 46 33.86 -1.47 25.20
N ARG A 47 33.97 -0.66 24.13
CA ARG A 47 33.19 0.58 23.95
C ARG A 47 31.82 0.40 23.31
N ILE A 48 31.64 -0.60 22.43
CA ILE A 48 30.37 -0.85 21.75
C ILE A 48 29.19 -0.97 22.71
N PRO A 49 29.25 -1.70 23.86
CA PRO A 49 28.12 -1.77 24.78
C PRO A 49 27.70 -0.43 25.39
N LEU A 50 28.59 0.54 25.46
CA LEU A 50 28.32 1.87 26.03
C LEU A 50 27.58 2.77 25.02
N SER A 51 27.92 2.62 23.74
CA SER A 51 27.24 3.33 22.64
C SER A 51 27.37 2.49 21.38
N ILE A 52 26.30 1.80 21.00
CA ILE A 52 26.29 0.92 19.84
C ILE A 52 26.42 1.77 18.57
N PRO A 53 27.51 1.57 17.77
CA PRO A 53 27.67 2.26 16.50
C PRO A 53 26.76 1.66 15.42
N ASP A 54 26.36 2.48 14.45
CA ASP A 54 25.73 2.02 13.22
C ASP A 54 26.77 1.44 12.25
N VAL A 55 27.98 2.04 12.25
CA VAL A 55 29.11 1.67 11.40
C VAL A 55 30.40 1.67 12.22
N ILE A 56 31.21 0.64 12.02
CA ILE A 56 32.61 0.59 12.46
C ILE A 56 33.50 0.67 11.21
N VAL A 57 34.45 1.58 11.21
CA VAL A 57 35.49 1.69 10.19
C VAL A 57 36.79 1.26 10.84
N THR A 58 37.39 0.16 10.39
CA THR A 58 38.57 -0.44 11.04
C THR A 58 39.70 -0.70 10.07
N ASP A 59 40.95 -0.48 10.52
CA ASP A 59 42.10 -1.05 9.82
C ASP A 59 42.13 -2.57 9.94
N ILE A 60 42.80 -3.23 8.99
CA ILE A 60 42.91 -4.70 9.01
C ILE A 60 44.01 -5.13 9.98
N LYS A 61 45.17 -4.51 9.94
CA LYS A 61 46.33 -4.89 10.76
C LYS A 61 46.45 -4.03 12.00
N MET A 62 46.03 -4.59 13.11
CA MET A 62 46.19 -3.97 14.42
C MET A 62 46.88 -4.90 15.40
N SER A 63 47.54 -4.34 16.40
CA SER A 63 48.13 -5.13 17.48
C SER A 63 47.04 -5.88 18.29
N SER A 64 47.29 -7.13 18.63
CA SER A 64 46.46 -8.02 19.47
C SER A 64 45.19 -8.60 18.83
N MET A 65 44.39 -7.87 18.11
CA MET A 65 43.18 -8.30 17.39
C MET A 65 43.14 -7.56 16.06
N ASP A 66 43.08 -8.28 14.97
CA ASP A 66 42.94 -7.68 13.64
C ASP A 66 41.50 -7.26 13.31
N GLY A 67 41.35 -6.46 12.24
CA GLY A 67 40.04 -5.94 11.85
C GLY A 67 39.06 -7.02 11.38
N ILE A 68 39.53 -8.17 10.87
CA ILE A 68 38.70 -9.30 10.46
C ILE A 68 38.14 -10.02 11.70
N GLU A 69 38.99 -10.26 12.68
CA GLU A 69 38.57 -10.85 13.96
C GLU A 69 37.57 -9.93 14.68
N LEU A 70 37.83 -8.61 14.67
CA LEU A 70 36.88 -7.62 15.19
C LEU A 70 35.53 -7.73 14.46
N ALA A 71 35.54 -7.75 13.12
CA ALA A 71 34.32 -7.86 12.32
C ALA A 71 33.52 -9.13 12.66
N HIS A 72 34.16 -10.28 12.78
CA HIS A 72 33.52 -11.52 13.19
C HIS A 72 32.83 -11.41 14.56
N LYS A 73 33.51 -10.83 15.56
CA LYS A 73 32.96 -10.65 16.91
C LYS A 73 31.79 -9.67 16.93
N VAL A 74 31.89 -8.59 16.13
CA VAL A 74 30.82 -7.60 15.96
C VAL A 74 29.60 -8.23 15.31
N GLN A 75 29.77 -8.96 14.22
CA GLN A 75 28.65 -9.63 13.53
C GLN A 75 27.93 -10.66 14.41
N GLN A 76 28.65 -11.37 15.28
CA GLN A 76 28.04 -12.31 16.22
C GLN A 76 27.22 -11.64 17.32
N ARG A 77 27.67 -10.50 17.86
CA ARG A 77 27.05 -9.86 19.02
C ARG A 77 26.14 -8.67 18.66
N TRP A 78 26.47 -7.96 17.59
CA TRP A 78 25.77 -6.76 17.10
C TRP A 78 25.54 -6.81 15.59
N PRO A 79 24.73 -7.74 15.09
CA PRO A 79 24.56 -8.00 13.65
C PRO A 79 23.94 -6.81 12.88
N SER A 80 23.45 -5.81 13.58
CA SER A 80 22.95 -4.58 12.96
C SER A 80 24.03 -3.52 12.67
N THR A 81 25.23 -3.68 13.26
CA THR A 81 26.36 -2.77 13.04
C THR A 81 27.09 -3.16 11.76
N ALA A 82 27.19 -2.26 10.81
CA ALA A 82 27.99 -2.44 9.61
C ALA A 82 29.48 -2.31 9.93
N VAL A 83 30.33 -3.12 9.27
CA VAL A 83 31.78 -3.01 9.40
C VAL A 83 32.38 -2.71 8.04
N ILE A 84 33.19 -1.67 7.96
CA ILE A 84 34.01 -1.30 6.80
C ILE A 84 35.47 -1.57 7.18
N ILE A 85 36.18 -2.34 6.37
CA ILE A 85 37.62 -2.57 6.55
C ILE A 85 38.40 -1.66 5.60
N ILE A 86 39.42 -0.99 6.12
CA ILE A 86 40.39 -0.21 5.35
C ILE A 86 41.73 -0.91 5.45
N SER A 87 42.45 -1.06 4.33
CA SER A 87 43.69 -1.82 4.32
C SER A 87 44.71 -1.30 3.33
N GLY A 88 45.98 -1.29 3.72
CA GLY A 88 47.10 -1.09 2.79
C GLY A 88 47.45 -2.32 1.93
N PHE A 89 46.75 -3.44 2.10
CA PHE A 89 47.07 -4.71 1.45
C PHE A 89 46.02 -5.10 0.43
N SER A 90 46.43 -5.30 -0.82
CA SER A 90 45.58 -5.74 -1.93
C SER A 90 45.57 -7.29 -2.10
N THR A 91 45.91 -8.04 -1.05
CA THR A 91 45.99 -9.51 -1.15
C THR A 91 44.58 -10.12 -1.16
N PHE A 92 44.36 -11.05 -2.07
CA PHE A 92 43.10 -11.76 -2.27
C PHE A 92 42.60 -12.48 -1.00
N ASP A 93 43.55 -12.97 -0.16
CA ASP A 93 43.20 -13.70 1.07
C ASP A 93 42.48 -12.83 2.08
N TYR A 94 42.92 -11.58 2.32
CA TYR A 94 42.23 -10.65 3.22
C TYR A 94 40.84 -10.25 2.71
N ALA A 95 40.71 -10.00 1.40
CA ALA A 95 39.40 -9.67 0.83
C ALA A 95 38.43 -10.87 0.95
N ARG A 96 38.89 -12.10 0.74
CA ARG A 96 38.11 -13.33 0.91
C ARG A 96 37.67 -13.51 2.37
N ASP A 97 38.55 -13.28 3.33
CA ASP A 97 38.27 -13.48 4.75
C ASP A 97 37.34 -12.34 5.29
N ALA A 98 37.48 -11.14 4.78
CA ALA A 98 36.53 -10.03 5.00
C ALA A 98 35.12 -10.38 4.51
N LEU A 99 34.99 -10.96 3.31
CA LEU A 99 33.68 -11.44 2.80
C LEU A 99 33.07 -12.53 3.71
N ARG A 100 33.89 -13.43 4.26
CA ARG A 100 33.42 -14.44 5.23
C ARG A 100 33.00 -13.85 6.56
N ALA A 101 33.62 -12.72 6.95
CA ALA A 101 33.23 -11.96 8.13
C ALA A 101 31.99 -11.09 7.90
N ASN A 102 31.36 -11.15 6.70
CA ASN A 102 30.20 -10.38 6.32
C ASN A 102 30.38 -8.85 6.52
N VAL A 103 31.58 -8.35 6.15
CA VAL A 103 31.84 -6.89 6.17
C VAL A 103 31.07 -6.21 5.04
N GLU A 104 30.70 -4.98 5.27
CA GLU A 104 29.93 -4.18 4.30
C GLU A 104 30.77 -3.81 3.08
N GLU A 105 32.05 -3.44 3.32
CA GLU A 105 32.97 -3.05 2.27
C GLU A 105 34.42 -3.22 2.71
N TYR A 106 35.30 -3.43 1.71
CA TYR A 106 36.75 -3.50 1.88
C TYR A 106 37.40 -2.43 1.01
N LEU A 107 38.02 -1.43 1.63
CA LEU A 107 38.62 -0.27 0.97
C LEU A 107 40.15 -0.35 1.03
N LEU A 108 40.82 0.02 -0.05
CA LEU A 108 42.28 0.05 -0.11
C LEU A 108 42.83 1.43 0.25
N LYS A 109 43.96 1.47 1.00
CA LYS A 109 44.76 2.69 1.17
C LYS A 109 45.62 2.90 -0.12
N PRO A 110 45.74 4.13 -0.66
CA PRO A 110 45.25 5.39 -0.11
C PRO A 110 43.72 5.50 -0.25
N ILE A 111 43.10 6.07 0.78
CA ILE A 111 41.65 6.15 0.87
C ILE A 111 41.11 7.20 -0.11
N GLU A 112 40.31 6.77 -1.07
CA GLU A 112 39.59 7.67 -1.96
C GLU A 112 38.32 8.20 -1.28
N ALA A 113 38.17 9.54 -1.23
CA ALA A 113 37.04 10.20 -0.58
C ALA A 113 35.68 9.72 -1.14
N ASP A 114 35.59 9.55 -2.47
CA ASP A 114 34.36 9.13 -3.14
C ASP A 114 33.98 7.67 -2.81
N ALA A 115 34.96 6.81 -2.59
CA ALA A 115 34.71 5.44 -2.15
C ALA A 115 34.09 5.38 -0.74
N VAL A 116 34.68 6.10 0.22
CA VAL A 116 34.13 6.21 1.58
C VAL A 116 32.75 6.84 1.56
N ARG A 117 32.57 7.94 0.82
CA ARG A 117 31.29 8.63 0.65
C ARG A 117 30.20 7.67 0.17
N SER A 118 30.45 6.95 -0.92
CA SER A 118 29.48 6.05 -1.53
C SER A 118 29.03 4.92 -0.58
N VAL A 119 29.96 4.37 0.19
CA VAL A 119 29.67 3.31 1.16
C VAL A 119 28.86 3.86 2.34
N LEU A 120 29.27 5.00 2.91
CA LEU A 120 28.56 5.61 4.04
C LEU A 120 27.15 6.02 3.67
N LEU A 121 26.94 6.61 2.49
CA LEU A 121 25.60 6.98 1.99
C LEU A 121 24.72 5.75 1.75
N ARG A 122 25.26 4.67 1.18
CA ARG A 122 24.54 3.40 0.99
C ARG A 122 24.10 2.78 2.32
N ILE A 123 24.96 2.79 3.32
CA ILE A 123 24.63 2.30 4.67
C ILE A 123 23.54 3.17 5.30
N GLN A 124 23.68 4.49 5.19
CA GLN A 124 22.70 5.43 5.73
C GLN A 124 21.31 5.23 5.10
N GLU A 125 21.24 5.10 3.78
CA GLU A 125 19.99 4.82 3.07
C GLU A 125 19.37 3.52 3.54
N ARG A 126 20.15 2.45 3.70
CA ARG A 126 19.67 1.17 4.23
C ARG A 126 19.13 1.28 5.65
N LEU A 127 19.80 2.04 6.53
CA LEU A 127 19.37 2.27 7.91
C LEU A 127 18.07 3.09 7.95
N SER A 128 17.99 4.13 7.13
CA SER A 128 16.80 4.97 7.00
C SER A 128 15.60 4.15 6.51
N ASN A 129 15.79 3.34 5.47
CA ASN A 129 14.75 2.44 4.93
C ASN A 129 14.28 1.42 5.98
N LYS A 130 15.19 0.86 6.77
CA LYS A 130 14.85 -0.08 7.86
C LYS A 130 14.06 0.61 8.98
N THR A 131 14.47 1.82 9.35
CA THR A 131 13.77 2.64 10.37
C THR A 131 12.39 3.03 9.88
N TYR A 132 12.27 3.50 8.64
CA TYR A 132 11.01 3.81 7.98
C TYR A 132 10.05 2.60 7.95
N SER A 133 10.53 1.45 7.48
CA SER A 133 9.72 0.23 7.40
C SER A 133 9.22 -0.22 8.77
N LYS A 134 10.07 -0.17 9.79
CA LYS A 134 9.68 -0.51 11.16
C LYS A 134 8.69 0.49 11.75
N GLY A 135 8.85 1.77 11.48
CA GLY A 135 7.90 2.81 11.84
C GLY A 135 6.54 2.58 11.16
N LYS A 136 6.56 2.24 9.87
CA LYS A 136 5.36 1.90 9.09
C LYS A 136 4.59 0.72 9.71
N GLU A 137 5.27 -0.37 10.07
CA GLU A 137 4.67 -1.55 10.70
C GLU A 137 4.00 -1.19 12.05
N ILE A 138 4.67 -0.40 12.89
CA ILE A 138 4.12 0.03 14.19
C ILE A 138 2.90 0.92 13.99
N LEU A 139 2.95 1.90 13.09
CA LEU A 139 1.81 2.76 12.79
C LEU A 139 0.63 1.98 12.23
N GLN A 140 0.88 1.00 11.36
CA GLN A 140 -0.15 0.10 10.85
C GLN A 140 -0.86 -0.64 11.99
N LEU A 141 -0.10 -1.19 12.93
CA LEU A 141 -0.65 -1.86 14.12
C LEU A 141 -1.41 -0.90 15.02
N LEU A 142 -0.92 0.32 15.24
CA LEU A 142 -1.61 1.36 16.02
C LEU A 142 -2.96 1.73 15.41
N ILE A 143 -3.02 1.88 14.10
CA ILE A 143 -4.24 2.26 13.37
C ILE A 143 -5.26 1.12 13.35
N GLU A 144 -4.83 -0.11 13.06
CA GLU A 144 -5.72 -1.26 12.90
C GLU A 144 -6.17 -1.88 14.21
N THR A 145 -5.33 -1.82 15.25
CA THR A 145 -5.60 -2.52 16.51
C THR A 145 -5.64 -1.55 17.70
N ASN A 146 -6.60 -1.74 18.59
CA ASN A 146 -6.63 -1.01 19.88
C ASN A 146 -5.71 -1.67 20.94
N ARG A 147 -4.75 -2.51 20.53
CA ARG A 147 -4.00 -3.39 21.42
C ARG A 147 -2.71 -2.78 21.96
N ILE A 148 -2.23 -1.70 21.36
CA ILE A 148 -1.00 -1.03 21.82
C ILE A 148 -1.40 0.17 22.67
N SER A 149 -1.53 -0.04 23.97
CA SER A 149 -1.80 1.03 24.94
C SER A 149 -0.54 1.83 25.31
N SER A 150 0.65 1.28 25.10
CA SER A 150 1.93 1.96 25.30
C SER A 150 3.02 1.35 24.42
N LEU A 151 3.78 2.20 23.75
CA LEU A 151 5.05 1.81 23.14
C LEU A 151 6.15 2.01 24.19
N PRO A 152 7.12 1.08 24.29
CA PRO A 152 8.31 1.30 25.10
C PRO A 152 8.97 2.64 24.74
N GLU A 153 9.34 3.43 25.73
CA GLU A 153 9.88 4.78 25.57
C GLU A 153 11.08 4.80 24.61
N LEU A 154 11.99 3.84 24.75
CA LEU A 154 13.14 3.67 23.85
C LEU A 154 12.76 3.47 22.37
N ILE A 155 11.64 2.80 22.09
CA ILE A 155 11.16 2.60 20.71
C ILE A 155 10.54 3.90 20.19
N GLN A 156 9.79 4.60 21.05
CA GLN A 156 9.18 5.87 20.68
C GLN A 156 10.25 6.92 20.39
N GLU A 157 11.24 7.11 21.26
CA GLU A 157 12.33 8.06 21.07
C GLU A 157 13.16 7.76 19.81
N ARG A 158 13.40 6.49 19.51
CA ARG A 158 14.24 6.09 18.38
C ARG A 158 13.53 6.14 17.03
N LEU A 159 12.27 5.72 16.95
CA LEU A 159 11.53 5.59 15.69
C LEU A 159 10.60 6.78 15.43
N PHE A 160 10.19 7.48 16.47
CA PHE A 160 9.20 8.56 16.42
C PHE A 160 9.62 9.77 17.26
N PRO A 161 10.82 10.35 17.01
CA PRO A 161 11.34 11.50 17.78
C PRO A 161 10.65 12.82 17.37
N TYR A 162 9.34 12.82 17.22
CA TYR A 162 8.57 13.96 16.71
C TYR A 162 7.61 14.47 17.77
N ALA A 163 7.40 15.80 17.81
CA ALA A 163 6.50 16.43 18.77
C ALA A 163 5.05 16.47 18.29
N HIS A 164 4.83 16.48 16.98
CA HIS A 164 3.51 16.66 16.40
C HIS A 164 3.26 15.66 15.26
N TYR A 165 2.04 15.11 15.21
CA TYR A 165 1.60 14.23 14.13
C TYR A 165 0.33 14.80 13.50
N ARG A 166 0.16 14.58 12.20
CA ARG A 166 -1.05 14.90 11.45
C ARG A 166 -1.46 13.69 10.61
N LEU A 167 -2.73 13.35 10.64
CA LEU A 167 -3.28 12.26 9.85
C LEU A 167 -4.06 12.83 8.67
N LEU A 168 -3.86 12.24 7.49
CA LEU A 168 -4.74 12.39 6.35
C LEU A 168 -5.35 11.03 6.04
N ILE A 169 -6.65 11.01 5.79
CA ILE A 169 -7.37 9.80 5.34
C ILE A 169 -7.97 10.10 3.97
N ILE A 170 -7.63 9.25 3.02
CA ILE A 170 -8.08 9.33 1.63
C ILE A 170 -8.79 8.00 1.33
N PRO A 171 -10.09 8.02 1.08
CA PRO A 171 -10.82 6.81 0.69
C PRO A 171 -10.28 6.25 -0.63
N ASP A 172 -10.13 4.93 -0.72
CA ASP A 172 -9.53 4.23 -1.87
C ASP A 172 -10.56 3.90 -2.98
N HIS A 173 -11.63 4.69 -3.11
CA HIS A 173 -12.64 4.42 -4.14
C HIS A 173 -12.15 4.69 -5.55
N ASP A 174 -11.15 5.56 -5.70
CA ASP A 174 -10.62 5.94 -7.01
C ASP A 174 -9.52 5.00 -7.50
N PHE A 175 -8.97 4.16 -6.61
CA PHE A 175 -7.87 3.24 -6.95
C PHE A 175 -8.32 1.83 -7.32
N SER A 176 -9.59 1.50 -7.06
CA SER A 176 -10.12 0.14 -7.31
C SER A 176 -10.68 -0.05 -8.72
N ILE A 177 -10.83 1.02 -9.52
CA ILE A 177 -11.39 0.91 -10.89
C ILE A 177 -10.31 0.55 -11.91
N ASP A 178 -9.06 0.90 -11.67
CA ASP A 178 -7.95 0.30 -12.38
C ASP A 178 -7.58 -1.05 -11.72
N ASN A 179 -8.51 -1.99 -11.74
CA ASN A 179 -8.24 -3.42 -11.60
C ASN A 179 -7.35 -3.94 -12.74
N ASP A 180 -6.84 -3.01 -13.53
CA ASP A 180 -5.78 -3.22 -14.46
C ASP A 180 -4.47 -3.19 -13.74
N MET A 181 -4.05 -4.38 -13.48
CA MET A 181 -2.70 -4.74 -13.13
C MET A 181 -2.31 -4.52 -11.66
N LEU A 182 -2.38 -5.65 -10.97
CA LEU A 182 -1.15 -6.19 -10.45
C LEU A 182 -0.38 -5.22 -9.56
N LEU A 183 -0.61 -5.33 -8.26
CA LEU A 183 0.29 -4.91 -7.16
C LEU A 183 1.39 -3.83 -7.41
N PRO A 184 2.06 -3.74 -8.58
CA PRO A 184 3.07 -2.73 -8.81
C PRO A 184 2.56 -1.30 -8.98
N GLN A 185 1.32 -1.07 -9.42
CA GLN A 185 0.84 0.31 -9.63
C GLN A 185 0.38 0.97 -8.34
N SER A 186 -0.29 0.24 -7.47
CA SER A 186 -0.66 0.77 -6.15
C SER A 186 0.58 1.11 -5.31
N LEU A 187 1.59 0.25 -5.32
CA LEU A 187 2.87 0.52 -4.67
C LEU A 187 3.59 1.71 -5.32
N LYS A 188 3.59 1.82 -6.65
CA LYS A 188 4.18 2.97 -7.35
C LYS A 188 3.48 4.28 -7.03
N VAL A 189 2.16 4.27 -6.86
CA VAL A 189 1.38 5.45 -6.45
C VAL A 189 1.79 5.90 -5.05
N GLU A 190 1.89 4.96 -4.09
CA GLU A 190 2.35 5.25 -2.73
C GLU A 190 3.79 5.77 -2.71
N GLU A 191 4.71 5.12 -3.41
CA GLU A 191 6.12 5.53 -3.53
C GLU A 191 6.27 6.91 -4.20
N THR A 192 5.51 7.15 -5.26
CA THR A 192 5.52 8.44 -5.96
C THR A 192 4.93 9.55 -5.08
N TYR A 193 3.88 9.24 -4.33
CA TYR A 193 3.30 10.17 -3.37
C TYR A 193 4.27 10.47 -2.23
N TYR A 194 4.90 9.43 -1.66
CA TYR A 194 5.93 9.56 -0.65
C TYR A 194 7.06 10.48 -1.12
N SER A 195 7.64 10.19 -2.28
CA SER A 195 8.77 10.98 -2.82
C SER A 195 8.40 12.44 -3.07
N LYS A 196 7.22 12.70 -3.63
CA LYS A 196 6.73 14.07 -3.85
C LYS A 196 6.44 14.79 -2.53
N SER A 197 5.81 14.12 -1.57
CA SER A 197 5.49 14.72 -0.27
C SER A 197 6.75 14.99 0.55
N LYS A 198 7.73 14.08 0.50
CA LYS A 198 9.02 14.23 1.20
C LYS A 198 9.78 15.48 0.77
N SER A 199 9.66 15.92 -0.50
CA SER A 199 10.29 17.16 -0.97
C SER A 199 9.72 18.45 -0.36
N TYR A 200 8.55 18.39 0.30
CA TYR A 200 7.93 19.51 1.04
C TYR A 200 8.24 19.48 2.54
N LEU A 201 8.89 18.40 3.00
CA LEU A 201 9.25 18.21 4.41
C LEU A 201 10.71 18.58 4.64
N ASP A 202 10.99 19.08 5.83
CA ASP A 202 12.37 19.33 6.28
C ASP A 202 13.04 18.01 6.67
N GLU A 203 14.35 18.02 6.86
CA GLU A 203 15.14 16.83 7.22
C GLU A 203 14.72 16.17 8.54
N GLN A 204 14.15 16.95 9.45
CA GLN A 204 13.67 16.49 10.76
C GLN A 204 12.18 16.11 10.74
N GLU A 205 11.57 16.02 9.58
CA GLU A 205 10.18 15.69 9.39
C GLU A 205 10.05 14.40 8.57
N GLU A 206 9.01 13.61 8.85
CA GLU A 206 8.79 12.34 8.18
C GLU A 206 7.32 12.14 7.83
N LEU A 207 7.06 11.23 6.90
CA LEU A 207 5.72 10.77 6.60
C LEU A 207 5.70 9.26 6.38
N TRP A 208 4.60 8.63 6.71
CA TRP A 208 4.31 7.23 6.39
C TRP A 208 3.01 7.13 5.62
N VAL A 209 3.05 6.34 4.56
CA VAL A 209 1.86 6.04 3.75
C VAL A 209 1.42 4.62 4.08
N LEU A 210 0.22 4.48 4.61
CA LEU A 210 -0.35 3.24 5.13
C LEU A 210 -1.62 2.92 4.37
N ARG A 211 -1.93 1.63 4.21
CA ARG A 211 -3.18 1.17 3.63
C ARG A 211 -3.92 0.31 4.64
N THR A 212 -5.16 0.68 4.97
CA THR A 212 -5.96 -0.09 5.92
C THR A 212 -6.64 -1.26 5.23
N ASN A 213 -6.65 -2.42 5.91
CA ASN A 213 -7.29 -3.63 5.38
C ASN A 213 -8.81 -3.61 5.54
N SER A 214 -9.33 -2.93 6.56
CA SER A 214 -10.73 -2.97 6.94
C SER A 214 -11.64 -2.12 6.06
N ARG A 215 -11.17 -0.95 5.59
CA ARG A 215 -11.97 0.02 4.82
C ARG A 215 -11.35 0.44 3.50
N LYS A 216 -10.22 -0.16 3.12
CA LYS A 216 -9.47 0.19 1.89
C LYS A 216 -9.17 1.69 1.83
N GLU A 217 -8.69 2.27 2.92
CA GLU A 217 -8.31 3.67 3.02
C GLU A 217 -6.80 3.82 2.92
N LEU A 218 -6.36 4.89 2.29
CA LEU A 218 -5.00 5.35 2.38
C LEU A 218 -4.88 6.31 3.56
N VAL A 219 -4.04 6.00 4.51
CA VAL A 219 -3.76 6.83 5.67
C VAL A 219 -2.34 7.35 5.57
N VAL A 220 -2.19 8.67 5.58
CA VAL A 220 -0.90 9.32 5.61
C VAL A 220 -0.69 9.90 6.99
N VAL A 221 0.40 9.51 7.64
CA VAL A 221 0.82 10.05 8.94
C VAL A 221 2.03 10.94 8.69
N PHE A 222 1.87 12.23 8.88
CA PHE A 222 2.97 13.20 8.88
C PHE A 222 3.46 13.42 10.30
N ALA A 223 4.75 13.58 10.48
CA ALA A 223 5.40 13.83 11.75
C ALA A 223 6.34 15.06 11.65
N PHE A 224 6.22 15.95 12.63
CA PHE A 224 6.85 17.26 12.63
C PHE A 224 7.47 17.58 13.99
N GLN A 225 8.50 18.44 13.99
CA GLN A 225 9.06 18.99 15.23
C GLN A 225 8.27 20.22 15.73
N THR A 226 7.67 20.97 14.82
CA THR A 226 6.82 22.13 15.12
C THR A 226 5.50 22.01 14.39
N ASP A 227 4.41 22.58 14.94
CA ASP A 227 3.09 22.48 14.30
C ASP A 227 3.10 23.12 12.89
N PRO A 228 2.79 22.35 11.84
CA PRO A 228 2.99 22.74 10.44
C PRO A 228 1.81 23.51 9.85
N ALA A 229 1.18 24.43 10.56
CA ALA A 229 -0.05 25.12 10.12
C ALA A 229 0.02 25.68 8.68
N VAL A 230 1.20 26.20 8.26
CA VAL A 230 1.39 26.74 6.90
C VAL A 230 1.65 25.63 5.88
N LYS A 231 2.42 24.61 6.23
CA LYS A 231 2.76 23.49 5.33
C LYS A 231 1.56 22.60 5.05
N LEU A 232 0.62 22.51 6.00
CA LEU A 232 -0.53 21.61 5.89
C LEU A 232 -1.36 21.90 4.64
N ASN A 233 -1.64 23.17 4.33
CA ASN A 233 -2.42 23.53 3.13
C ASN A 233 -1.73 23.05 1.85
N ASN A 234 -0.41 23.19 1.76
CA ASN A 234 0.35 22.73 0.60
C ASN A 234 0.31 21.20 0.48
N LEU A 235 0.44 20.48 1.60
CA LEU A 235 0.37 19.02 1.64
C LEU A 235 -1.04 18.50 1.30
N LEU A 236 -2.11 19.18 1.72
CA LEU A 236 -3.48 18.85 1.36
C LEU A 236 -3.71 19.04 -0.14
N GLN A 237 -3.27 20.16 -0.72
CA GLN A 237 -3.40 20.42 -2.16
C GLN A 237 -2.55 19.42 -2.98
N LEU A 238 -1.34 19.12 -2.54
CA LEU A 238 -0.49 18.11 -3.17
C LEU A 238 -1.18 16.75 -3.15
N SER A 239 -1.76 16.36 -2.02
CA SER A 239 -2.49 15.09 -1.88
C SER A 239 -3.68 15.05 -2.83
N GLN A 240 -4.48 16.11 -2.87
CA GLN A 240 -5.63 16.19 -3.76
C GLN A 240 -5.23 16.08 -5.23
N ASN A 241 -4.20 16.81 -5.65
CA ASN A 241 -3.69 16.77 -7.03
C ASN A 241 -3.07 15.43 -7.40
N HIS A 242 -2.36 14.80 -6.44
CA HIS A 242 -1.73 13.50 -6.68
C HIS A 242 -2.74 12.37 -6.88
N PHE A 243 -3.79 12.37 -6.05
CA PHE A 243 -4.85 11.36 -6.08
C PHE A 243 -6.02 11.73 -7.01
N MET A 244 -5.91 12.82 -7.76
CA MET A 244 -6.87 13.16 -8.79
C MET A 244 -6.73 12.18 -9.96
N ASN A 245 -7.73 11.34 -10.19
CA ASN A 245 -7.74 10.33 -11.24
C ASN A 245 -8.91 10.57 -12.21
N LYS A 246 -8.65 10.58 -13.53
CA LYS A 246 -9.66 10.73 -14.60
C LYS A 246 -10.68 11.87 -14.36
N GLY A 247 -10.21 12.98 -13.77
CA GLY A 247 -11.08 14.14 -13.46
C GLY A 247 -11.89 14.01 -12.18
N ARG A 248 -11.70 12.93 -11.40
CA ARG A 248 -12.29 12.77 -10.07
C ARG A 248 -11.32 13.28 -9.01
N CYS A 249 -11.82 14.14 -8.15
CA CYS A 249 -11.08 14.69 -7.04
C CYS A 249 -11.47 13.95 -5.75
N PRO A 250 -10.53 13.38 -4.98
CA PRO A 250 -10.89 12.67 -3.76
C PRO A 250 -11.30 13.63 -2.65
N SER A 251 -12.18 13.17 -1.77
CA SER A 251 -12.36 13.79 -0.46
C SER A 251 -11.22 13.39 0.46
N ILE A 252 -10.71 14.34 1.24
CA ILE A 252 -9.61 14.13 2.16
C ILE A 252 -10.04 14.58 3.55
N ALA A 253 -9.98 13.65 4.52
CA ALA A 253 -10.10 14.01 5.91
C ALA A 253 -8.72 14.24 6.52
N TYR A 254 -8.58 15.25 7.37
CA TYR A 254 -7.32 15.58 8.03
C TYR A 254 -7.54 15.93 9.50
N SER A 255 -6.58 15.54 10.35
CA SER A 255 -6.64 15.78 11.78
C SER A 255 -6.05 17.13 12.16
N ASP A 256 -6.38 17.58 13.36
CA ASP A 256 -5.59 18.55 14.10
C ASP A 256 -4.25 17.94 14.53
N SER A 257 -3.38 18.74 15.16
CA SER A 257 -2.12 18.26 15.70
C SER A 257 -2.34 17.22 16.81
N VAL A 258 -1.69 16.08 16.66
CA VAL A 258 -1.67 14.99 17.65
C VAL A 258 -0.29 14.98 18.29
N ASN A 259 -0.24 15.16 19.61
CA ASN A 259 1.04 15.30 20.34
C ASN A 259 1.56 13.95 20.87
N HIS A 260 0.68 12.97 21.01
CA HIS A 260 1.07 11.65 21.52
C HIS A 260 0.76 10.57 20.48
N LEU A 261 1.74 9.73 20.20
CA LEU A 261 1.61 8.63 19.23
C LEU A 261 0.48 7.65 19.61
N THR A 262 0.24 7.48 20.91
CA THR A 262 -0.84 6.63 21.46
C THR A 262 -2.24 7.10 21.09
N ASP A 263 -2.41 8.38 20.77
CA ASP A 263 -3.71 8.97 20.43
C ASP A 263 -4.08 8.76 18.96
N ILE A 264 -3.14 8.31 18.13
CA ILE A 264 -3.32 8.13 16.68
C ILE A 264 -4.53 7.25 16.37
N ASN A 265 -4.73 6.14 17.09
CA ASN A 265 -5.88 5.25 16.85
C ASN A 265 -7.22 5.95 17.14
N MET A 266 -7.29 6.67 18.25
CA MET A 266 -8.50 7.42 18.61
C MET A 266 -8.81 8.51 17.58
N VAL A 267 -7.77 9.24 17.15
CA VAL A 267 -7.90 10.30 16.15
C VAL A 267 -8.29 9.70 14.79
N TYR A 268 -7.65 8.60 14.37
CA TYR A 268 -7.99 7.88 13.15
C TYR A 268 -9.48 7.49 13.13
N ARG A 269 -9.98 6.86 14.19
CA ARG A 269 -11.39 6.44 14.27
C ARG A 269 -12.35 7.62 14.19
N LYS A 270 -12.10 8.69 14.96
CA LYS A 270 -12.93 9.89 14.92
C LYS A 270 -12.92 10.54 13.53
N LEU A 271 -11.75 10.61 12.91
CA LEU A 271 -11.57 11.22 11.60
C LEU A 271 -12.25 10.39 10.50
N THR A 272 -12.15 9.08 10.57
CA THR A 272 -12.84 8.15 9.67
C THR A 272 -14.36 8.26 9.82
N ASP A 273 -14.88 8.28 11.05
CA ASP A 273 -16.31 8.47 11.29
C ASP A 273 -16.81 9.80 10.73
N GLU A 274 -16.05 10.88 10.90
CA GLU A 274 -16.41 12.19 10.37
C GLU A 274 -16.33 12.24 8.85
N LEU A 275 -15.32 11.58 8.26
CA LEU A 275 -15.19 11.42 6.81
C LEU A 275 -16.46 10.78 6.21
N TYR A 276 -16.85 9.62 6.70
CA TYR A 276 -17.99 8.87 6.14
C TYR A 276 -19.34 9.53 6.40
N LYS A 277 -19.49 10.32 7.45
CA LYS A 277 -20.69 11.15 7.70
C LYS A 277 -20.83 12.28 6.70
N ASN A 278 -19.73 12.77 6.13
CA ASN A 278 -19.71 13.97 5.27
C ASN A 278 -19.34 13.65 3.81
N LEU A 279 -18.94 12.42 3.51
CA LEU A 279 -18.57 11.98 2.17
C LEU A 279 -19.81 11.90 1.28
N VAL A 280 -19.83 12.66 0.19
CA VAL A 280 -20.92 12.70 -0.79
C VAL A 280 -20.37 12.32 -2.16
N ILE A 281 -21.06 11.42 -2.87
CA ILE A 281 -20.67 10.98 -4.21
C ILE A 281 -20.54 12.18 -5.15
N GLY A 282 -19.41 12.30 -5.85
CA GLY A 282 -19.15 13.35 -6.83
C GLY A 282 -18.88 14.73 -6.23
N GLN A 283 -18.73 14.86 -4.91
CA GLN A 283 -18.43 16.12 -4.23
C GLN A 283 -17.17 16.01 -3.37
N PRO A 284 -15.99 16.31 -3.93
CA PRO A 284 -14.75 16.29 -3.15
C PRO A 284 -14.75 17.37 -2.08
N LYS A 285 -14.33 17.03 -0.88
CA LYS A 285 -14.27 17.94 0.27
C LYS A 285 -13.02 17.72 1.10
N PHE A 286 -12.51 18.81 1.70
CA PHE A 286 -11.60 18.71 2.83
C PHE A 286 -12.42 18.69 4.13
N ILE A 287 -12.22 17.65 4.94
CA ILE A 287 -12.98 17.41 6.17
C ILE A 287 -11.99 17.44 7.34
N SER A 288 -12.24 18.33 8.31
CA SER A 288 -11.42 18.49 9.52
C SER A 288 -12.25 18.21 10.76
N LEU A 289 -11.61 17.68 11.81
CA LEU A 289 -12.24 17.46 13.11
C LEU A 289 -12.59 18.78 13.82
N SER A 290 -11.83 19.86 13.58
CA SER A 290 -12.05 21.18 14.19
C SER A 290 -13.15 21.97 13.49
N ASN A 291 -13.35 21.80 12.20
CA ASN A 291 -14.46 22.38 11.48
C ASN A 291 -15.69 21.47 11.65
N ARG A 292 -16.39 21.61 12.77
CA ARG A 292 -17.75 21.07 12.86
C ARG A 292 -18.55 21.74 11.74
N ILE A 293 -18.61 21.08 10.59
CA ILE A 293 -19.64 21.34 9.62
C ILE A 293 -20.91 20.97 10.37
N GLU A 294 -21.67 21.97 10.84
CA GLU A 294 -23.02 21.73 11.30
C GLU A 294 -23.72 21.06 10.12
N SER A 295 -23.74 19.75 10.14
CA SER A 295 -24.45 18.95 9.16
C SER A 295 -25.94 19.09 9.49
N HIS A 296 -26.51 20.25 9.18
CA HIS A 296 -27.93 20.38 8.90
C HIS A 296 -28.25 19.68 7.56
N HIS A 297 -27.72 18.49 7.38
CA HIS A 297 -28.28 17.59 6.40
C HIS A 297 -29.60 17.13 7.01
N ASP A 298 -30.70 17.62 6.44
CA ASP A 298 -32.01 16.99 6.59
C ASP A 298 -31.80 15.51 6.18
N ILE A 299 -31.52 14.68 7.19
CA ILE A 299 -31.03 13.30 6.99
C ILE A 299 -32.14 12.57 6.28
N SER A 300 -31.98 12.43 4.98
CA SER A 300 -32.98 11.80 4.13
C SER A 300 -32.88 10.27 4.28
N LEU A 301 -33.29 9.79 5.46
CA LEU A 301 -33.61 8.38 5.61
C LEU A 301 -34.85 8.06 4.79
N LEU A 302 -34.94 6.83 4.32
CA LEU A 302 -36.10 6.31 3.61
C LEU A 302 -37.34 6.54 4.47
N LYS A 303 -38.34 7.25 3.91
CA LYS A 303 -39.56 7.57 4.63
C LYS A 303 -40.51 6.36 4.68
N ALA A 304 -41.40 6.34 5.67
CA ALA A 304 -42.36 5.25 5.82
C ALA A 304 -43.29 5.11 4.60
N ASP A 305 -43.72 6.24 4.01
CA ASP A 305 -44.54 6.27 2.80
C ASP A 305 -43.82 5.72 1.55
N GLU A 306 -42.50 5.99 1.42
CA GLU A 306 -41.65 5.45 0.34
C GLU A 306 -41.48 3.94 0.48
N MET A 307 -41.34 3.45 1.71
CA MET A 307 -41.29 2.01 2.02
C MET A 307 -42.62 1.31 1.76
N GLU A 308 -43.72 1.94 2.11
CA GLU A 308 -45.06 1.42 1.85
C GLU A 308 -45.35 1.33 0.33
N GLN A 309 -44.99 2.35 -0.44
CA GLN A 309 -45.10 2.33 -1.90
C GLN A 309 -44.25 1.20 -2.50
N LEU A 310 -43.02 1.01 -2.04
CA LEU A 310 -42.16 -0.07 -2.49
C LEU A 310 -42.80 -1.43 -2.20
N SER A 311 -43.35 -1.62 -0.99
CA SER A 311 -44.07 -2.82 -0.57
C SER A 311 -45.29 -3.09 -1.44
N LEU A 312 -46.09 -2.06 -1.77
CA LEU A 312 -47.25 -2.19 -2.66
C LEU A 312 -46.86 -2.63 -4.08
N TYR A 313 -45.77 -2.10 -4.63
CA TYR A 313 -45.28 -2.52 -5.96
C TYR A 313 -44.70 -3.93 -5.95
N LEU A 314 -44.02 -4.31 -4.88
CA LEU A 314 -43.49 -5.69 -4.70
C LEU A 314 -44.62 -6.72 -4.65
N ASN A 315 -45.70 -6.46 -3.88
CA ASN A 315 -46.88 -7.34 -3.81
C ASN A 315 -47.57 -7.50 -5.16
N LYS A 316 -47.47 -6.53 -6.05
CA LYS A 316 -48.01 -6.59 -7.43
C LYS A 316 -46.99 -7.11 -8.44
N SER A 317 -45.76 -7.43 -8.03
CA SER A 317 -44.64 -7.80 -8.91
C SER A 317 -44.38 -6.77 -10.02
N ASP A 318 -44.69 -5.49 -9.78
CA ASP A 318 -44.53 -4.40 -10.76
C ASP A 318 -43.12 -3.83 -10.73
N TRP A 319 -42.17 -4.58 -11.26
CA TRP A 319 -40.74 -4.20 -11.33
C TRP A 319 -40.49 -2.89 -12.08
N LYS A 320 -41.38 -2.52 -13.02
CA LYS A 320 -41.29 -1.26 -13.75
C LYS A 320 -41.54 -0.05 -12.84
N GLN A 321 -42.52 -0.13 -11.93
CA GLN A 321 -42.78 0.93 -10.97
C GLN A 321 -41.73 0.95 -9.86
N ILE A 322 -41.20 -0.22 -9.45
CA ILE A 322 -40.08 -0.31 -8.50
C ILE A 322 -38.85 0.43 -9.06
N LYS A 323 -38.49 0.19 -10.33
CA LYS A 323 -37.37 0.90 -10.98
C LYS A 323 -37.58 2.41 -11.00
N LYS A 324 -38.78 2.85 -11.33
CA LYS A 324 -39.12 4.29 -11.32
C LYS A 324 -38.99 4.90 -9.93
N LEU A 325 -39.46 4.21 -8.91
CA LEU A 325 -39.38 4.65 -7.52
C LEU A 325 -37.92 4.73 -7.07
N ILE A 326 -37.10 3.72 -7.32
CA ILE A 326 -35.68 3.71 -7.00
C ILE A 326 -34.98 4.90 -7.67
N ASN A 327 -35.18 5.11 -8.97
CA ASN A 327 -34.60 6.24 -9.68
C ASN A 327 -35.06 7.60 -9.12
N HIS A 328 -36.31 7.70 -8.66
CA HIS A 328 -36.81 8.90 -7.98
C HIS A 328 -36.10 9.13 -6.64
N LEU A 329 -35.93 8.07 -5.84
CA LEU A 329 -35.20 8.14 -4.57
C LEU A 329 -33.76 8.61 -4.77
N PHE A 330 -33.05 8.02 -5.72
CA PHE A 330 -31.67 8.41 -6.00
C PHE A 330 -31.54 9.85 -6.48
N ARG A 331 -32.47 10.36 -7.29
CA ARG A 331 -32.53 11.79 -7.67
C ARG A 331 -32.71 12.68 -6.44
N ASN A 332 -33.63 12.31 -5.54
CA ASN A 332 -33.86 13.06 -4.30
C ASN A 332 -32.64 13.06 -3.40
N TRP A 333 -31.97 11.91 -3.24
CA TRP A 333 -30.75 11.81 -2.45
C TRP A 333 -29.59 12.60 -3.07
N GLY A 334 -29.47 12.59 -4.40
CA GLY A 334 -28.49 13.40 -5.11
C GLY A 334 -28.73 14.90 -4.93
N ASN A 335 -29.98 15.36 -5.08
CA ASN A 335 -30.34 16.77 -4.88
C ASN A 335 -30.11 17.25 -3.43
N LYS A 336 -30.26 16.35 -2.46
CA LYS A 336 -30.02 16.64 -1.03
C LYS A 336 -28.57 16.43 -0.62
N HIS A 337 -27.69 16.04 -1.54
CA HIS A 337 -26.30 15.71 -1.25
C HIS A 337 -26.15 14.70 -0.11
N THR A 338 -26.97 13.65 -0.14
CA THR A 338 -27.02 12.64 0.93
C THR A 338 -25.66 11.99 1.12
N PRO A 339 -25.09 12.03 2.34
CA PRO A 339 -23.81 11.41 2.61
C PRO A 339 -23.84 9.88 2.41
N LEU A 340 -22.68 9.34 2.05
CA LEU A 340 -22.51 7.93 1.70
C LEU A 340 -23.00 6.98 2.79
N LEU A 341 -22.73 7.29 4.06
CA LEU A 341 -23.18 6.51 5.21
C LEU A 341 -24.72 6.35 5.24
N TYR A 342 -25.46 7.40 4.91
CA TYR A 342 -26.92 7.36 4.91
C TYR A 342 -27.46 6.73 3.64
N LEU A 343 -26.80 6.93 2.50
CA LEU A 343 -27.12 6.26 1.27
C LEU A 343 -27.02 4.73 1.45
N GLU A 344 -25.91 4.24 1.99
CA GLU A 344 -25.71 2.82 2.31
C GLU A 344 -26.81 2.27 3.22
N LYS A 345 -27.17 2.98 4.29
CA LYS A 345 -28.27 2.59 5.19
C LYS A 345 -29.59 2.49 4.46
N ASN A 346 -29.89 3.44 3.58
CA ASN A 346 -31.12 3.43 2.78
C ASN A 346 -31.18 2.23 1.83
N LEU A 347 -30.06 1.93 1.15
CA LEU A 347 -29.97 0.78 0.24
C LEU A 347 -30.11 -0.54 0.98
N LYS A 348 -29.44 -0.69 2.13
CA LYS A 348 -29.60 -1.85 3.01
C LYS A 348 -31.04 -2.01 3.51
N SER A 349 -31.75 -0.90 3.79
CA SER A 349 -33.15 -0.94 4.19
C SER A 349 -34.06 -1.40 3.05
N ILE A 350 -33.80 -0.97 1.81
CA ILE A 350 -34.54 -1.47 0.63
C ILE A 350 -34.30 -2.96 0.47
N VAL A 351 -33.06 -3.43 0.55
CA VAL A 351 -32.75 -4.87 0.41
C VAL A 351 -33.42 -5.69 1.50
N ARG A 352 -33.43 -5.25 2.75
CA ARG A 352 -34.14 -5.94 3.83
C ARG A 352 -35.66 -6.07 3.57
N LEU A 353 -36.28 -5.05 2.99
CA LEU A 353 -37.69 -5.14 2.60
C LEU A 353 -37.90 -6.16 1.46
N LEU A 354 -36.98 -6.19 0.49
CA LEU A 354 -37.00 -7.21 -0.58
C LEU A 354 -36.87 -8.62 -0.01
N GLU A 355 -35.95 -8.86 0.91
CA GLU A 355 -35.74 -10.15 1.60
C GLU A 355 -36.98 -10.60 2.42
N GLN A 356 -37.73 -9.63 2.96
CA GLN A 356 -38.93 -9.94 3.74
C GLN A 356 -40.16 -10.33 2.88
N GLN A 357 -40.27 -9.79 1.68
CA GLN A 357 -41.47 -9.92 0.84
C GLN A 357 -41.29 -10.85 -0.36
N LEU A 358 -40.08 -11.18 -0.72
CA LEU A 358 -39.73 -12.05 -1.83
C LEU A 358 -39.29 -13.44 -1.33
N PRO A 359 -39.21 -14.45 -2.19
CA PRO A 359 -38.70 -15.75 -1.79
C PRO A 359 -37.36 -15.65 -1.07
N PRO A 360 -37.12 -16.42 0.00
CA PRO A 360 -35.92 -16.33 0.80
C PRO A 360 -34.68 -16.67 -0.02
N ILE A 361 -33.68 -15.82 0.10
CA ILE A 361 -32.33 -16.08 -0.40
C ILE A 361 -31.50 -16.76 0.67
N ASP A 362 -30.44 -17.45 0.27
CA ASP A 362 -29.54 -18.09 1.24
C ASP A 362 -28.70 -17.03 2.01
N ILE A 363 -28.20 -17.42 3.18
CA ILE A 363 -27.45 -16.53 4.09
C ILE A 363 -26.16 -15.99 3.44
N VAL A 364 -25.53 -16.77 2.57
CA VAL A 364 -24.27 -16.35 1.91
C VAL A 364 -24.59 -15.26 0.90
N THR A 365 -25.64 -15.40 0.12
CA THR A 365 -26.12 -14.40 -0.83
C THR A 365 -26.52 -13.10 -0.13
N SER A 366 -27.26 -13.18 1.00
CA SER A 366 -27.63 -12.00 1.80
C SER A 366 -26.42 -11.23 2.31
N LYS A 367 -25.44 -11.91 2.91
CA LYS A 367 -24.17 -11.28 3.35
C LYS A 367 -23.38 -10.69 2.18
N THR A 368 -23.36 -11.38 1.05
CA THR A 368 -22.68 -10.89 -0.16
C THR A 368 -23.34 -9.62 -0.69
N LEU A 369 -24.67 -9.52 -0.61
CA LEU A 369 -25.42 -8.32 -0.98
C LEU A 369 -25.02 -7.11 -0.13
N GLU A 370 -24.92 -7.28 1.20
CA GLU A 370 -24.50 -6.19 2.08
C GLU A 370 -23.10 -5.67 1.70
N ILE A 371 -22.15 -6.58 1.44
CA ILE A 371 -20.78 -6.21 1.00
C ILE A 371 -20.83 -5.51 -0.37
N ARG A 372 -21.62 -6.01 -1.31
CA ARG A 372 -21.75 -5.39 -2.64
C ARG A 372 -22.38 -4.00 -2.61
N ILE A 373 -23.32 -3.75 -1.69
CA ILE A 373 -23.89 -2.41 -1.48
C ILE A 373 -22.80 -1.45 -1.00
N GLU A 374 -21.98 -1.88 -0.06
CA GLU A 374 -20.84 -1.09 0.39
C GLU A 374 -19.89 -0.78 -0.78
N GLU A 375 -19.43 -1.79 -1.52
CA GLU A 375 -18.58 -1.63 -2.70
C GLU A 375 -19.20 -0.69 -3.74
N LEU A 376 -20.48 -0.85 -4.04
CA LEU A 376 -21.21 -0.04 -5.01
C LEU A 376 -21.26 1.43 -4.62
N CYS A 377 -21.52 1.73 -3.34
CA CYS A 377 -21.49 3.08 -2.82
C CYS A 377 -20.11 3.74 -2.97
N PHE A 378 -19.05 2.94 -2.89
CA PHE A 378 -17.67 3.43 -2.99
C PHE A 378 -17.17 3.61 -4.43
N VAL A 379 -17.59 2.76 -5.36
CA VAL A 379 -17.06 2.74 -6.74
C VAL A 379 -17.76 3.74 -7.65
N SER A 380 -19.02 4.07 -7.38
CA SER A 380 -19.83 4.92 -8.26
C SER A 380 -19.38 6.38 -8.25
N SER A 381 -19.36 7.00 -9.43
CA SER A 381 -18.98 8.40 -9.63
C SER A 381 -20.16 9.38 -9.51
N SER A 382 -21.38 8.87 -9.57
CA SER A 382 -22.60 9.67 -9.50
C SER A 382 -23.76 8.90 -8.90
N PHE A 383 -24.74 9.60 -8.36
CA PHE A 383 -25.99 8.98 -7.87
C PHE A 383 -26.75 8.26 -8.98
N SER A 384 -26.64 8.68 -10.23
CA SER A 384 -27.27 8.00 -11.37
C SER A 384 -26.63 6.64 -11.65
N GLU A 385 -25.31 6.60 -11.66
CA GLU A 385 -24.55 5.37 -11.83
C GLU A 385 -24.81 4.38 -10.67
N THR A 386 -24.86 4.92 -9.45
CA THR A 386 -25.20 4.11 -8.27
C THR A 386 -26.61 3.52 -8.39
N ALA A 387 -27.58 4.27 -8.91
CA ALA A 387 -28.96 3.80 -9.10
C ALA A 387 -29.03 2.65 -10.10
N GLU A 388 -28.32 2.76 -11.22
CA GLU A 388 -28.26 1.71 -12.25
C GLU A 388 -27.58 0.44 -11.70
N SER A 389 -26.43 0.60 -11.08
CA SER A 389 -25.69 -0.54 -10.50
C SER A 389 -26.47 -1.21 -9.36
N PHE A 390 -27.18 -0.44 -8.53
CA PHE A 390 -28.04 -0.99 -7.48
C PHE A 390 -29.25 -1.72 -8.08
N TRP A 391 -29.86 -1.16 -9.13
CA TRP A 391 -30.96 -1.81 -9.84
C TRP A 391 -30.51 -3.17 -10.40
N ASP A 392 -29.39 -3.21 -11.09
CA ASP A 392 -28.85 -4.45 -11.66
C ASP A 392 -28.55 -5.49 -10.57
N LEU A 393 -28.04 -5.04 -9.41
CA LEU A 393 -27.78 -5.91 -8.28
C LEU A 393 -29.07 -6.56 -7.73
N ILE A 394 -30.14 -5.79 -7.51
CA ILE A 394 -31.39 -6.32 -6.96
C ILE A 394 -32.14 -7.19 -7.95
N ILE A 395 -32.17 -6.83 -9.24
CA ILE A 395 -32.80 -7.65 -10.28
C ILE A 395 -32.11 -9.02 -10.37
N HIS A 396 -30.79 -9.03 -10.38
CA HIS A 396 -30.03 -10.28 -10.46
C HIS A 396 -30.33 -11.23 -9.30
N VAL A 397 -30.59 -10.72 -8.11
CA VAL A 397 -30.80 -11.55 -6.91
C VAL A 397 -32.27 -11.89 -6.69
N PHE A 398 -33.17 -10.93 -6.87
CA PHE A 398 -34.57 -11.06 -6.43
C PHE A 398 -35.57 -11.35 -7.57
N GLN A 399 -35.18 -11.14 -8.82
CA GLN A 399 -35.99 -11.57 -9.95
C GLN A 399 -35.36 -12.84 -10.54
N PRO A 400 -35.70 -14.04 -10.01
CA PRO A 400 -35.22 -15.28 -10.61
C PRO A 400 -35.85 -15.41 -11.99
N GLN A 401 -35.03 -15.43 -12.95
CA GLN A 401 -35.24 -15.43 -14.37
C GLN A 401 -36.29 -16.38 -14.86
N VAL A 402 -37.31 -15.83 -15.46
CA VAL A 402 -37.93 -16.46 -16.61
C VAL A 402 -36.98 -16.18 -17.80
N ASN A 403 -36.09 -17.12 -18.12
CA ASN A 403 -35.29 -17.20 -19.36
C ASN A 403 -34.07 -16.29 -19.59
N GLU A 404 -33.19 -16.07 -18.62
CA GLU A 404 -31.85 -15.51 -18.92
C GLU A 404 -30.67 -16.44 -18.58
N SER A 405 -30.92 -17.67 -18.16
CA SER A 405 -29.84 -18.65 -17.90
C SER A 405 -28.97 -18.93 -19.13
N ASP A 406 -29.50 -18.72 -20.34
CA ASP A 406 -28.73 -18.91 -21.58
C ASP A 406 -27.97 -17.65 -22.03
N SER A 407 -28.49 -16.45 -21.74
CA SER A 407 -27.83 -15.22 -22.24
C SER A 407 -26.62 -14.81 -21.44
N GLY A 408 -26.65 -14.93 -20.10
CA GLY A 408 -25.52 -14.63 -19.24
C GLY A 408 -24.36 -15.63 -19.41
N ALA A 409 -24.68 -16.93 -19.46
CA ALA A 409 -23.69 -17.96 -19.73
C ALA A 409 -23.10 -17.84 -21.15
N LEU A 410 -23.95 -17.51 -22.14
CA LEU A 410 -23.50 -17.26 -23.52
C LEU A 410 -22.60 -16.03 -23.61
N LEU A 411 -22.95 -14.94 -22.94
CA LEU A 411 -22.13 -13.73 -22.86
C LEU A 411 -20.79 -14.00 -22.14
N PHE A 412 -20.83 -14.73 -21.03
CA PHE A 412 -19.61 -15.12 -20.32
C PHE A 412 -18.70 -15.95 -21.25
N HIS A 413 -19.27 -16.90 -21.97
CA HIS A 413 -18.51 -17.71 -22.93
C HIS A 413 -17.92 -16.90 -24.09
N GLN A 414 -18.64 -15.88 -24.57
CA GLN A 414 -18.11 -14.93 -25.57
C GLN A 414 -16.94 -14.11 -25.00
N ILE A 415 -17.07 -13.62 -23.77
CA ILE A 415 -16.01 -12.88 -23.07
C ILE A 415 -14.81 -13.80 -22.79
N GLU A 416 -15.04 -15.03 -22.34
CA GLU A 416 -14.00 -16.05 -22.10
C GLU A 416 -13.20 -16.36 -23.36
N ASN A 417 -13.88 -16.54 -24.48
CA ASN A 417 -13.24 -16.77 -25.78
C ASN A 417 -12.40 -15.54 -26.21
N TYR A 418 -12.95 -14.35 -26.01
CA TYR A 418 -12.21 -13.12 -26.32
C TYR A 418 -10.97 -12.96 -25.45
N VAL A 419 -11.09 -13.12 -24.13
CA VAL A 419 -9.98 -13.06 -23.16
C VAL A 419 -8.91 -14.09 -23.50
N SER A 420 -9.32 -15.32 -23.83
CA SER A 420 -8.40 -16.41 -24.18
C SER A 420 -7.61 -16.13 -25.46
N ALA A 421 -8.24 -15.47 -26.44
CA ALA A 421 -7.60 -15.07 -27.71
C ALA A 421 -6.61 -13.90 -27.54
N HIS A 422 -6.84 -13.02 -26.56
CA HIS A 422 -6.08 -11.78 -26.36
C HIS A 422 -5.22 -11.80 -25.08
N LEU A 423 -4.88 -12.99 -24.55
CA LEU A 423 -4.10 -13.14 -23.29
C LEU A 423 -2.73 -12.42 -23.32
N LYS A 424 -2.14 -12.23 -24.49
CA LYS A 424 -0.88 -11.51 -24.68
C LYS A 424 -1.03 -10.00 -24.49
N GLU A 425 -2.22 -9.48 -24.69
CA GLU A 425 -2.50 -8.05 -24.60
C GLU A 425 -2.73 -7.61 -23.14
N ALA A 426 -2.54 -6.33 -22.88
CA ALA A 426 -2.89 -5.74 -21.59
C ALA A 426 -4.41 -5.53 -21.52
N LEU A 427 -5.17 -6.63 -21.39
CA LEU A 427 -6.64 -6.59 -21.28
C LEU A 427 -7.07 -5.99 -19.96
N THR A 428 -7.92 -4.98 -20.04
CA THR A 428 -8.49 -4.28 -18.91
C THR A 428 -9.98 -4.57 -18.75
N LEU A 429 -10.51 -4.41 -17.54
CA LEU A 429 -11.97 -4.42 -17.32
C LEU A 429 -12.64 -3.35 -18.21
N GLY A 430 -11.98 -2.19 -18.37
CA GLY A 430 -12.45 -1.10 -19.23
C GLY A 430 -12.64 -1.54 -20.68
N ASP A 431 -11.68 -2.27 -21.25
CA ASP A 431 -11.76 -2.77 -22.63
C ASP A 431 -12.94 -3.72 -22.84
N LEU A 432 -13.20 -4.58 -21.85
CA LEU A 432 -14.34 -5.49 -21.92
C LEU A 432 -15.69 -4.76 -21.77
N ILE A 433 -15.75 -3.77 -20.87
CA ILE A 433 -16.92 -2.92 -20.67
C ILE A 433 -17.26 -2.18 -21.95
N GLU A 434 -16.27 -1.56 -22.59
CA GLU A 434 -16.45 -0.83 -23.83
C GLU A 434 -16.84 -1.76 -24.99
N ARG A 435 -16.17 -2.91 -25.09
CA ARG A 435 -16.41 -3.86 -26.19
C ARG A 435 -17.75 -4.57 -26.11
N PHE A 436 -18.16 -4.97 -24.90
CA PHE A 436 -19.39 -5.74 -24.72
C PHE A 436 -20.59 -4.87 -24.28
N HIS A 437 -20.39 -3.55 -24.14
CA HIS A 437 -21.41 -2.57 -23.75
C HIS A 437 -22.14 -2.94 -22.46
N ILE A 438 -21.39 -3.41 -21.47
CA ILE A 438 -21.92 -3.83 -20.16
C ILE A 438 -21.35 -3.00 -19.03
N SER A 439 -22.05 -2.91 -17.89
CA SER A 439 -21.55 -2.19 -16.73
C SER A 439 -20.39 -2.95 -16.04
N SER A 440 -19.51 -2.23 -15.35
CA SER A 440 -18.40 -2.81 -14.58
C SER A 440 -18.93 -3.81 -13.53
N SER A 441 -20.00 -3.45 -12.83
CA SER A 441 -20.63 -4.30 -11.83
C SER A 441 -21.17 -5.59 -12.44
N TYR A 442 -21.82 -5.52 -13.61
CA TYR A 442 -22.32 -6.69 -14.30
C TYR A 442 -21.20 -7.63 -14.74
N LEU A 443 -20.12 -7.08 -15.32
CA LEU A 443 -18.96 -7.85 -15.74
C LEU A 443 -18.27 -8.56 -14.55
N CYS A 444 -18.07 -7.87 -13.42
CA CYS A 444 -17.50 -8.45 -12.21
C CYS A 444 -18.39 -9.60 -11.67
N ASN A 445 -19.71 -9.41 -11.68
CA ASN A 445 -20.68 -10.43 -11.28
C ASN A 445 -20.66 -11.64 -12.22
N LEU A 446 -20.55 -11.38 -13.52
CA LEU A 446 -20.49 -12.42 -14.55
C LEU A 446 -19.31 -13.37 -14.33
N PHE A 447 -18.12 -12.80 -14.03
CA PHE A 447 -16.93 -13.60 -13.72
C PHE A 447 -17.08 -14.38 -12.41
N ARG A 448 -17.54 -13.76 -11.33
CA ARG A 448 -17.72 -14.43 -10.04
C ARG A 448 -18.75 -15.57 -10.11
N ASN A 449 -19.88 -15.34 -10.79
CA ASN A 449 -20.95 -16.32 -10.88
C ASN A 449 -20.60 -17.52 -11.77
N ASN A 450 -19.87 -17.29 -12.88
CA ASN A 450 -19.57 -18.36 -13.83
C ASN A 450 -18.23 -19.05 -13.55
N SER A 451 -17.22 -18.34 -12.99
CA SER A 451 -15.88 -18.89 -12.73
C SER A 451 -15.52 -19.00 -11.25
N GLY A 452 -16.31 -18.41 -10.35
CA GLY A 452 -15.99 -18.32 -8.92
C GLY A 452 -14.82 -17.38 -8.61
N LYS A 453 -14.30 -16.64 -9.60
CA LYS A 453 -13.10 -15.81 -9.52
C LYS A 453 -13.40 -14.38 -9.93
N SER A 454 -12.62 -13.43 -9.42
CA SER A 454 -12.58 -12.08 -10.01
C SER A 454 -11.96 -12.14 -11.42
N PHE A 455 -12.18 -11.11 -12.22
CA PHE A 455 -11.58 -10.99 -13.56
C PHE A 455 -10.05 -11.14 -13.55
N VAL A 456 -9.40 -10.49 -12.59
CA VAL A 456 -7.94 -10.55 -12.44
C VAL A 456 -7.46 -11.94 -12.06
N GLU A 457 -8.11 -12.58 -11.11
CA GLU A 457 -7.80 -13.98 -10.72
C GLU A 457 -8.03 -14.94 -11.88
N TYR A 458 -9.07 -14.70 -12.67
CA TYR A 458 -9.41 -15.52 -13.83
C TYR A 458 -8.33 -15.40 -14.92
N ILE A 459 -7.97 -14.18 -15.35
CA ILE A 459 -6.88 -13.96 -16.33
C ILE A 459 -5.56 -14.51 -15.81
N THR A 460 -5.24 -14.26 -14.55
CA THR A 460 -4.00 -14.77 -13.94
C THR A 460 -3.94 -16.29 -14.00
N ALA A 461 -5.03 -16.97 -13.68
CA ALA A 461 -5.11 -18.42 -13.76
C ALA A 461 -4.93 -18.91 -15.22
N LEU A 462 -5.59 -18.27 -16.19
CA LEU A 462 -5.44 -18.61 -17.62
C LEU A 462 -4.00 -18.42 -18.11
N ARG A 463 -3.36 -17.32 -17.76
CA ARG A 463 -1.96 -17.04 -18.12
C ARG A 463 -1.00 -18.07 -17.54
N VAL A 464 -1.21 -18.45 -16.27
CA VAL A 464 -0.40 -19.47 -15.59
C VAL A 464 -0.62 -20.85 -16.22
N GLU A 465 -1.84 -21.25 -16.53
CA GLU A 465 -2.12 -22.52 -17.22
C GLU A 465 -1.52 -22.56 -18.63
N LYS A 466 -1.61 -21.45 -19.37
CA LYS A 466 -0.95 -21.32 -20.67
C LYS A 466 0.56 -21.41 -20.54
N ALA A 467 1.14 -20.79 -19.51
CA ALA A 467 2.59 -20.89 -19.25
C ALA A 467 3.02 -22.33 -18.93
N LYS A 468 2.25 -23.06 -18.10
CA LYS A 468 2.50 -24.48 -17.83
C LYS A 468 2.48 -25.31 -19.11
N SER A 469 1.46 -25.10 -19.96
CA SER A 469 1.36 -25.79 -21.26
C SER A 469 2.54 -25.49 -22.17
N LEU A 470 3.01 -24.24 -22.22
CA LEU A 470 4.19 -23.86 -23.00
C LEU A 470 5.48 -24.51 -22.47
N MET A 471 5.65 -24.57 -21.15
CA MET A 471 6.81 -25.23 -20.52
C MET A 471 6.88 -26.72 -20.81
N LEU A 472 5.72 -27.40 -20.85
CA LEU A 472 5.62 -28.84 -21.15
C LEU A 472 5.84 -29.12 -22.64
N ASN A 473 5.21 -28.33 -23.52
CA ASN A 473 5.23 -28.58 -24.96
C ASN A 473 6.51 -28.07 -25.63
N TYR A 474 7.19 -27.09 -25.02
CA TYR A 474 8.41 -26.46 -25.55
C TYR A 474 9.51 -26.35 -24.48
N PRO A 475 10.14 -27.48 -24.10
CA PRO A 475 11.12 -27.50 -23.03
C PRO A 475 12.36 -26.62 -23.25
N SER A 476 12.69 -26.30 -24.51
CA SER A 476 13.83 -25.43 -24.85
C SER A 476 13.52 -23.92 -24.82
N MET A 477 12.23 -23.53 -24.72
CA MET A 477 11.82 -22.12 -24.72
C MET A 477 12.30 -21.42 -23.44
N LEU A 478 12.82 -20.20 -23.56
CA LEU A 478 13.29 -19.44 -22.40
C LEU A 478 12.10 -18.94 -21.54
N LEU A 479 12.28 -18.89 -20.25
CA LEU A 479 11.23 -18.43 -19.31
C LEU A 479 10.83 -16.96 -19.59
N LYS A 480 11.74 -16.15 -20.13
CA LYS A 480 11.46 -14.76 -20.54
C LYS A 480 10.48 -14.74 -21.72
N ASP A 481 10.69 -15.60 -22.70
CA ASP A 481 9.84 -15.69 -23.90
C ASP A 481 8.43 -16.22 -23.51
N ILE A 482 8.38 -17.21 -22.62
CA ILE A 482 7.12 -17.72 -22.06
C ILE A 482 6.35 -16.60 -21.37
N ALA A 483 7.01 -15.81 -20.51
CA ALA A 483 6.40 -14.68 -19.81
C ALA A 483 5.80 -13.67 -20.81
N GLU A 484 6.53 -13.32 -21.87
CA GLU A 484 6.05 -12.40 -22.90
C GLU A 484 4.85 -12.97 -23.69
N ILE A 485 4.88 -14.25 -24.06
CA ILE A 485 3.79 -14.91 -24.79
C ILE A 485 2.49 -14.94 -24.00
N VAL A 486 2.59 -15.11 -22.66
CA VAL A 486 1.42 -15.14 -21.79
C VAL A 486 1.00 -13.75 -21.27
N GLY A 487 1.65 -12.67 -21.76
CA GLY A 487 1.25 -11.29 -21.50
C GLY A 487 1.89 -10.62 -20.30
N TYR A 488 3.06 -11.08 -19.83
CA TYR A 488 3.86 -10.41 -18.79
C TYR A 488 5.06 -9.71 -19.41
N GLN A 489 5.15 -8.40 -19.26
CA GLN A 489 6.30 -7.62 -19.73
C GLN A 489 7.55 -7.82 -18.87
N ASP A 490 7.37 -8.10 -17.56
CA ASP A 490 8.44 -8.39 -16.61
C ASP A 490 8.44 -9.87 -16.22
N HIS A 491 9.51 -10.56 -16.60
CA HIS A 491 9.68 -11.99 -16.31
C HIS A 491 9.96 -12.29 -14.82
N HIS A 492 10.49 -11.35 -14.05
CA HIS A 492 10.65 -11.49 -12.60
C HIS A 492 9.30 -11.44 -11.90
N TYR A 493 8.45 -10.52 -12.37
CA TYR A 493 7.08 -10.44 -11.89
C TYR A 493 6.29 -11.71 -12.24
N PHE A 494 6.35 -12.17 -13.47
CA PHE A 494 5.77 -13.46 -13.87
C PHE A 494 6.20 -14.59 -12.94
N SER A 495 7.49 -14.67 -12.60
CA SER A 495 8.01 -15.71 -11.72
C SER A 495 7.41 -15.67 -10.31
N ARG A 496 7.16 -14.48 -9.78
CA ARG A 496 6.48 -14.30 -8.48
C ARG A 496 5.00 -14.71 -8.54
N VAL A 497 4.28 -14.26 -9.54
CA VAL A 497 2.86 -14.62 -9.74
C VAL A 497 2.72 -16.13 -9.93
N PHE A 498 3.54 -16.72 -10.77
CA PHE A 498 3.54 -18.17 -11.00
C PHE A 498 3.78 -18.93 -9.69
N LYS A 499 4.77 -18.53 -8.88
CA LYS A 499 5.04 -19.14 -7.58
C LYS A 499 3.86 -19.00 -6.62
N THR A 500 3.20 -17.84 -6.59
CA THR A 500 2.02 -17.61 -5.74
C THR A 500 0.85 -18.52 -6.12
N VAL A 501 0.63 -18.74 -7.43
CA VAL A 501 -0.50 -19.55 -7.93
C VAL A 501 -0.21 -21.05 -7.90
N VAL A 502 1.04 -21.45 -8.21
CA VAL A 502 1.43 -22.87 -8.38
C VAL A 502 2.13 -23.43 -7.15
N GLY A 503 2.68 -22.58 -6.29
CA GLY A 503 3.47 -22.97 -5.12
C GLY A 503 4.96 -23.16 -5.38
N THR A 504 5.38 -23.31 -6.65
CA THR A 504 6.78 -23.49 -7.07
C THR A 504 7.17 -22.45 -8.10
N THR A 505 8.47 -22.15 -8.23
CA THR A 505 8.94 -21.23 -9.25
C THR A 505 8.79 -21.82 -10.66
N PRO A 506 8.66 -20.99 -11.73
CA PRO A 506 8.62 -21.48 -13.11
C PRO A 506 9.82 -22.38 -13.49
N LYS A 507 11.00 -22.07 -12.94
CA LYS A 507 12.24 -22.85 -13.17
C LYS A 507 12.16 -24.23 -12.52
N GLU A 508 11.69 -24.29 -11.27
CA GLU A 508 11.47 -25.56 -10.56
C GLU A 508 10.39 -26.39 -11.25
N TYR A 509 9.27 -25.79 -11.61
CA TYR A 509 8.19 -26.47 -12.30
C TYR A 509 8.64 -27.06 -13.64
N LYS A 510 9.40 -26.32 -14.44
CA LYS A 510 9.95 -26.79 -15.70
C LYS A 510 10.94 -27.95 -15.54
N ASN A 511 11.76 -27.94 -14.48
CA ASN A 511 12.72 -29.01 -14.18
C ASN A 511 12.07 -30.28 -13.63
N ILE A 512 10.91 -30.20 -12.97
CA ILE A 512 10.16 -31.36 -12.46
C ILE A 512 9.37 -32.04 -13.59
N SER A 513 9.04 -31.28 -14.62
CA SER A 513 8.19 -31.72 -15.72
C SER A 513 8.98 -32.24 -16.96
N ASN A 514 10.31 -32.14 -16.93
CA ASN A 514 11.27 -32.75 -17.86
C ASN A 514 11.95 -33.95 -17.19
#